data_a4ba53afa6508a48d49c39763dc221cb
#
_entry.id   a4ba53afa6508a48d49c39763dc221cb
#
_cell.length_a   1.000
_cell.length_b   1.000
_cell.length_c   1.000
_cell.angle_alpha   90.00
_cell.angle_beta   90.00
_cell.angle_gamma   90.00
#
_symmetry.space_group_name_H-M   'P 1'
#
loop_
_entity.id
_entity.type
_entity.pdbx_description
1 polymer ?
#
loop_
_entity_poly.entity_id
_entity_poly.type
_entity_poly.pdbx_seq_one_letter_code
_entity_poly.pdbx_strand_id
1 'polypeptide(L)'
;MELQVQELLERIKSEGGDAAQAEAGRIISGAQTQAKALAADAEKKAAEMEAGAKARVEAMEKASKLALAQASRDTILALRARVQEFMRAAIRSSTAEALDAGFIAKILPELLNAMAKDTGSDLTVFLPAKTLEALDGALANRLAKEIGAGVQFKPFDGIDAGFRIAVDASGARYDFSAESIADILASRVNARLAECVQASLAEGKLS
;
A
#
# COMPACT_ATOMS: atom_id res chain seq x y z
N MET A 1 -46.83 62.10 78.01
CA MET A 1 -47.22 61.08 76.98
C MET A 1 -46.58 61.32 75.62
N GLU A 2 -46.40 62.55 75.14
CA GLU A 2 -45.81 62.86 73.87
C GLU A 2 -44.31 62.48 73.78
N LEU A 3 -43.54 62.73 74.85
CA LEU A 3 -42.14 62.38 74.91
C LEU A 3 -41.87 60.83 74.78
N GLN A 4 -42.70 60.02 75.38
CA GLN A 4 -42.59 58.56 75.34
C GLN A 4 -42.95 57.97 74.00
N VAL A 5 -43.81 58.60 73.24
CA VAL A 5 -44.17 58.20 71.89
C VAL A 5 -43.05 58.58 70.89
N GLN A 6 -42.40 59.73 71.09
CA GLN A 6 -41.25 60.15 70.28
C GLN A 6 -40.06 59.25 70.51
N GLU A 7 -39.74 58.89 71.74
CA GLU A 7 -38.66 58.01 72.12
C GLU A 7 -38.88 56.56 71.56
N LEU A 8 -40.11 56.10 71.55
CA LEU A 8 -40.47 54.81 70.95
C LEU A 8 -40.33 54.83 69.41
N LEU A 9 -40.75 55.96 68.79
CA LEU A 9 -40.61 56.12 67.33
C LEU A 9 -39.13 56.20 66.88
N GLU A 10 -38.26 56.88 67.60
CA GLU A 10 -36.84 56.95 67.37
C GLU A 10 -36.18 55.58 67.52
N ARG A 11 -36.56 54.83 68.53
CA ARG A 11 -36.07 53.49 68.79
C ARG A 11 -36.50 52.51 67.71
N ILE A 12 -37.74 52.55 67.25
CA ILE A 12 -38.22 51.73 66.12
C ILE A 12 -37.50 52.11 64.82
N LYS A 13 -37.23 53.39 64.56
CA LYS A 13 -36.49 53.86 63.40
C LYS A 13 -35.01 53.39 63.43
N SER A 14 -34.36 53.50 64.57
CA SER A 14 -32.97 53.11 64.75
C SER A 14 -32.83 51.59 64.67
N GLU A 15 -33.62 50.83 65.45
CA GLU A 15 -33.52 49.35 65.40
C GLU A 15 -33.97 48.79 64.07
N GLY A 16 -34.99 49.33 63.41
CA GLY A 16 -35.41 48.95 62.07
C GLY A 16 -34.41 49.33 60.99
N GLY A 17 -33.83 50.52 61.12
CA GLY A 17 -32.77 50.98 60.21
C GLY A 17 -31.49 50.14 60.29
N ASP A 18 -31.03 49.86 61.50
CA ASP A 18 -29.84 49.06 61.75
C ASP A 18 -30.04 47.61 61.30
N ALA A 19 -31.18 47.03 61.51
CA ALA A 19 -31.53 45.69 61.04
C ALA A 19 -31.57 45.61 59.49
N ALA A 20 -32.20 46.64 58.86
CA ALA A 20 -32.25 46.71 57.40
C ALA A 20 -30.88 46.90 56.79
N GLN A 21 -29.98 47.69 57.38
CA GLN A 21 -28.63 47.93 56.92
C GLN A 21 -27.74 46.71 57.09
N ALA A 22 -27.90 45.94 58.17
CA ALA A 22 -27.26 44.68 58.43
C ALA A 22 -27.66 43.60 57.34
N GLU A 23 -28.97 43.56 57.04
CA GLU A 23 -29.49 42.63 56.03
C GLU A 23 -29.02 43.03 54.61
N ALA A 24 -29.07 44.32 54.29
CA ALA A 24 -28.49 44.78 53.00
C ALA A 24 -26.98 44.45 52.88
N GLY A 25 -26.23 44.64 53.97
CA GLY A 25 -24.83 44.27 54.06
C GLY A 25 -24.59 42.76 53.79
N ARG A 26 -25.45 41.90 54.39
CA ARG A 26 -25.38 40.44 54.15
C ARG A 26 -25.72 40.06 52.71
N ILE A 27 -26.72 40.65 52.10
CA ILE A 27 -27.15 40.46 50.76
C ILE A 27 -26.04 40.88 49.82
N ILE A 28 -25.47 42.09 50.02
CA ILE A 28 -24.37 42.61 49.20
C ILE A 28 -23.09 41.71 49.31
N SER A 29 -22.72 41.33 50.51
CA SER A 29 -21.58 40.43 50.77
C SER A 29 -21.76 39.04 50.12
N GLY A 30 -22.99 38.48 50.26
CA GLY A 30 -23.38 37.23 49.63
C GLY A 30 -23.31 37.32 48.12
N ALA A 31 -23.87 38.39 47.54
CA ALA A 31 -23.81 38.60 46.08
C ALA A 31 -22.39 38.79 45.57
N GLN A 32 -21.52 39.53 46.29
CA GLN A 32 -20.12 39.70 45.94
C GLN A 32 -19.35 38.37 46.00
N THR A 33 -19.61 37.51 46.97
CA THR A 33 -18.99 36.21 47.11
C THR A 33 -19.41 35.28 45.95
N GLN A 34 -20.70 35.30 45.60
CA GLN A 34 -21.21 34.53 44.47
C GLN A 34 -20.63 35.03 43.13
N ALA A 35 -20.55 36.35 42.95
CA ALA A 35 -19.95 36.93 41.75
C ALA A 35 -18.47 36.55 41.60
N LYS A 36 -17.69 36.60 42.69
CA LYS A 36 -16.27 36.14 42.67
C LYS A 36 -16.16 34.66 42.39
N ALA A 37 -17.00 33.83 42.98
CA ALA A 37 -16.99 32.39 42.72
C ALA A 37 -17.36 32.08 41.26
N LEU A 38 -18.34 32.76 40.68
CA LEU A 38 -18.73 32.60 39.29
C LEU A 38 -17.63 33.06 38.33
N ALA A 39 -16.96 34.18 38.61
CA ALA A 39 -15.84 34.65 37.83
C ALA A 39 -14.69 33.66 37.85
N ALA A 40 -14.30 33.16 39.03
CA ALA A 40 -13.24 32.16 39.18
C ALA A 40 -13.57 30.83 38.45
N ASP A 41 -14.83 30.37 38.52
CA ASP A 41 -15.26 29.16 37.77
C ASP A 41 -15.25 29.40 36.26
N ALA A 42 -15.65 30.59 35.80
CA ALA A 42 -15.57 30.95 34.40
C ALA A 42 -14.11 31.01 33.86
N GLU A 43 -13.22 31.61 34.65
CA GLU A 43 -11.78 31.65 34.31
C GLU A 43 -11.17 30.23 34.25
N LYS A 44 -11.50 29.38 35.21
CA LYS A 44 -11.07 27.99 35.24
C LYS A 44 -11.54 27.21 34.02
N LYS A 45 -12.84 27.34 33.70
CA LYS A 45 -13.41 26.69 32.51
C LYS A 45 -12.80 27.22 31.21
N ALA A 46 -12.53 28.51 31.12
CA ALA A 46 -11.86 29.09 29.97
C ALA A 46 -10.44 28.52 29.80
N ALA A 47 -9.67 28.44 30.87
CA ALA A 47 -8.34 27.86 30.86
C ALA A 47 -8.33 26.36 30.48
N GLU A 48 -9.28 25.59 31.02
CA GLU A 48 -9.45 24.18 30.68
C GLU A 48 -9.83 23.99 29.19
N MET A 49 -10.73 24.82 28.67
CA MET A 49 -11.11 24.80 27.26
C MET A 49 -9.92 25.17 26.33
N GLU A 50 -9.13 26.19 26.71
CA GLU A 50 -7.95 26.60 25.97
C GLU A 50 -6.88 25.50 25.96
N ALA A 51 -6.58 24.91 27.12
CA ALA A 51 -5.64 23.80 27.23
C ALA A 51 -6.10 22.60 26.42
N GLY A 52 -7.38 22.24 26.49
CA GLY A 52 -7.96 21.16 25.69
C GLY A 52 -7.97 21.44 24.21
N ALA A 53 -8.16 22.70 23.78
CA ALA A 53 -8.06 23.09 22.39
C ALA A 53 -6.61 22.97 21.86
N LYS A 54 -5.63 23.48 22.62
CA LYS A 54 -4.21 23.34 22.27
C LYS A 54 -3.80 21.87 22.13
N ALA A 55 -4.14 21.03 23.08
CA ALA A 55 -3.84 19.61 23.04
C ALA A 55 -4.47 18.92 21.81
N ARG A 56 -5.71 19.29 21.44
CA ARG A 56 -6.37 18.76 20.23
C ARG A 56 -5.67 19.21 18.95
N VAL A 57 -5.24 20.47 18.87
CA VAL A 57 -4.51 21.00 17.72
C VAL A 57 -3.17 20.26 17.56
N GLU A 58 -2.40 20.10 18.63
CA GLU A 58 -1.14 19.37 18.60
C GLU A 58 -1.32 17.91 18.17
N ALA A 59 -2.34 17.24 18.72
CA ALA A 59 -2.67 15.86 18.33
C ALA A 59 -3.07 15.77 16.86
N MET A 60 -3.86 16.72 16.37
CA MET A 60 -4.29 16.78 14.96
C MET A 60 -3.13 17.07 14.02
N GLU A 61 -2.23 17.97 14.37
CA GLU A 61 -1.02 18.24 13.59
C GLU A 61 -0.12 17.01 13.48
N LYS A 62 0.10 16.32 14.61
CA LYS A 62 0.87 15.09 14.65
C LYS A 62 0.23 13.99 13.80
N ALA A 63 -1.07 13.79 13.94
CA ALA A 63 -1.84 12.82 13.15
C ALA A 63 -1.78 13.16 11.65
N SER A 64 -1.94 14.44 11.28
CA SER A 64 -1.86 14.91 9.89
C SER A 64 -0.48 14.67 9.28
N LYS A 65 0.60 14.97 10.01
CA LYS A 65 1.98 14.70 9.54
C LYS A 65 2.21 13.21 9.30
N LEU A 66 1.73 12.35 10.20
CA LEU A 66 1.82 10.90 10.04
C LEU A 66 0.99 10.41 8.85
N ALA A 67 -0.23 10.90 8.70
CA ALA A 67 -1.11 10.55 7.58
C ALA A 67 -0.51 10.98 6.23
N LEU A 68 0.08 12.18 6.15
CA LEU A 68 0.77 12.65 4.94
C LEU A 68 1.97 11.77 4.59
N ALA A 69 2.79 11.43 5.58
CA ALA A 69 3.94 10.55 5.39
C ALA A 69 3.51 9.15 4.92
N GLN A 70 2.42 8.62 5.47
CA GLN A 70 1.85 7.34 5.04
C GLN A 70 1.31 7.43 3.61
N ALA A 71 0.50 8.45 3.29
CA ALA A 71 -0.05 8.65 1.94
C ALA A 71 1.05 8.81 0.89
N SER A 72 2.12 9.55 1.20
CA SER A 72 3.27 9.69 0.32
C SER A 72 3.94 8.33 0.06
N ARG A 73 4.15 7.53 1.10
CA ARG A 73 4.72 6.18 0.98
C ARG A 73 3.84 5.27 0.12
N ASP A 74 2.55 5.28 0.38
CA ASP A 74 1.57 4.45 -0.36
C ASP A 74 1.52 4.85 -1.83
N THR A 75 1.59 6.15 -2.14
CA THR A 75 1.66 6.66 -3.51
C THR A 75 2.92 6.18 -4.24
N ILE A 76 4.08 6.23 -3.59
CA ILE A 76 5.34 5.74 -4.17
C ILE A 76 5.27 4.22 -4.42
N LEU A 77 4.73 3.46 -3.47
CA LEU A 77 4.56 2.02 -3.62
C LEU A 77 3.59 1.66 -4.75
N ALA A 78 2.47 2.38 -4.85
CA ALA A 78 1.51 2.20 -5.94
C ALA A 78 2.11 2.54 -7.31
N LEU A 79 2.86 3.64 -7.41
CA LEU A 79 3.56 3.99 -8.64
C LEU A 79 4.59 2.92 -9.04
N ARG A 80 5.39 2.45 -8.08
CA ARG A 80 6.35 1.36 -8.31
C ARG A 80 5.67 0.11 -8.84
N ALA A 81 4.55 -0.31 -8.22
CA ALA A 81 3.80 -1.47 -8.67
C ALA A 81 3.28 -1.31 -10.11
N ARG A 82 2.76 -0.12 -10.45
CA ARG A 82 2.30 0.19 -11.81
C ARG A 82 3.42 0.16 -12.86
N VAL A 83 4.58 0.72 -12.52
CA VAL A 83 5.75 0.67 -13.41
C VAL A 83 6.21 -0.77 -13.62
N GLN A 84 6.25 -1.58 -12.57
CA GLN A 84 6.63 -2.99 -12.67
C GLN A 84 5.63 -3.79 -13.52
N GLU A 85 4.34 -3.56 -13.37
CA GLU A 85 3.29 -4.17 -14.17
C GLU A 85 3.43 -3.80 -15.66
N PHE A 86 3.62 -2.51 -15.95
CA PHE A 86 3.85 -2.04 -17.31
C PHE A 86 5.09 -2.67 -17.96
N MET A 87 6.21 -2.71 -17.21
CA MET A 87 7.45 -3.32 -17.71
C MET A 87 7.27 -4.82 -17.96
N ARG A 88 6.60 -5.54 -17.06
CA ARG A 88 6.29 -6.96 -17.25
C ARG A 88 5.47 -7.19 -18.51
N ALA A 89 4.42 -6.39 -18.72
CA ALA A 89 3.58 -6.48 -19.92
C ALA A 89 4.37 -6.22 -21.20
N ALA A 90 5.25 -5.19 -21.21
CA ALA A 90 6.10 -4.88 -22.35
C ALA A 90 7.11 -6.02 -22.66
N ILE A 91 7.77 -6.55 -21.63
CA ILE A 91 8.70 -7.68 -21.78
C ILE A 91 7.96 -8.91 -22.29
N ARG A 92 6.77 -9.21 -21.76
CA ARG A 92 5.93 -10.33 -22.20
C ARG A 92 5.57 -10.20 -23.69
N SER A 93 5.13 -9.02 -24.13
CA SER A 93 4.79 -8.77 -25.53
C SER A 93 6.00 -8.98 -26.44
N SER A 94 7.14 -8.37 -26.12
CA SER A 94 8.37 -8.53 -26.91
C SER A 94 8.89 -9.96 -26.91
N THR A 95 8.75 -10.68 -25.79
CA THR A 95 9.15 -12.09 -25.69
C THR A 95 8.23 -12.96 -26.53
N ALA A 96 6.92 -12.70 -26.53
CA ALA A 96 5.96 -13.44 -27.33
C ALA A 96 6.20 -13.24 -28.83
N GLU A 97 6.56 -12.03 -29.27
CA GLU A 97 6.94 -11.73 -30.65
C GLU A 97 8.23 -12.43 -31.06
N ALA A 98 9.21 -12.48 -30.16
CA ALA A 98 10.50 -13.14 -30.43
C ALA A 98 10.40 -14.67 -30.46
N LEU A 99 9.42 -15.26 -29.77
CA LEU A 99 9.17 -16.71 -29.76
C LEU A 99 8.22 -17.14 -30.87
N ASP A 100 8.47 -16.65 -32.07
CA ASP A 100 7.74 -17.05 -33.27
C ASP A 100 8.03 -18.51 -33.70
N ALA A 101 7.23 -19.04 -34.62
CA ALA A 101 7.41 -20.40 -35.11
C ALA A 101 8.79 -20.64 -35.77
N GLY A 102 9.35 -19.60 -36.39
CA GLY A 102 10.67 -19.67 -37.02
C GLY A 102 11.82 -19.80 -36.01
N PHE A 103 11.76 -19.02 -34.92
CA PHE A 103 12.71 -19.12 -33.83
C PHE A 103 12.61 -20.47 -33.10
N ILE A 104 11.37 -20.91 -32.81
CA ILE A 104 11.12 -22.19 -32.16
C ILE A 104 11.65 -23.34 -33.02
N ALA A 105 11.39 -23.34 -34.34
CA ALA A 105 11.92 -24.34 -35.27
C ALA A 105 13.46 -24.42 -35.28
N LYS A 106 14.14 -23.32 -34.99
CA LYS A 106 15.60 -23.25 -34.97
C LYS A 106 16.18 -23.72 -33.64
N ILE A 107 15.62 -23.33 -32.52
CA ILE A 107 16.21 -23.57 -31.19
C ILE A 107 15.78 -24.92 -30.58
N LEU A 108 14.58 -25.38 -30.91
CA LEU A 108 14.00 -26.60 -30.37
C LEU A 108 14.85 -27.85 -30.61
N PRO A 109 15.42 -28.08 -31.81
CA PRO A 109 16.32 -29.23 -32.07
C PRO A 109 17.53 -29.25 -31.16
N GLU A 110 18.21 -28.12 -31.01
CA GLU A 110 19.41 -28.00 -30.18
C GLU A 110 19.12 -28.30 -28.72
N LEU A 111 18.00 -27.73 -28.22
CA LEU A 111 17.56 -27.92 -26.85
C LEU A 111 17.15 -29.37 -26.57
N LEU A 112 16.36 -29.97 -27.45
CA LEU A 112 15.91 -31.35 -27.28
C LEU A 112 17.08 -32.34 -27.37
N ASN A 113 18.06 -32.11 -28.25
CA ASN A 113 19.30 -32.90 -28.32
C ASN A 113 20.13 -32.81 -27.03
N ALA A 114 20.24 -31.62 -26.44
CA ALA A 114 20.94 -31.44 -25.18
C ALA A 114 20.21 -32.17 -24.03
N MET A 115 18.89 -32.01 -23.94
CA MET A 115 18.08 -32.64 -22.91
C MET A 115 18.01 -34.16 -23.06
N ALA A 116 17.87 -34.69 -24.26
CA ALA A 116 17.85 -36.14 -24.50
C ALA A 116 19.15 -36.82 -24.10
N LYS A 117 20.30 -36.17 -24.34
CA LYS A 117 21.61 -36.68 -23.90
C LYS A 117 21.73 -36.69 -22.37
N ASP A 118 21.19 -35.71 -21.70
CA ASP A 118 21.26 -35.58 -20.24
C ASP A 118 20.30 -36.55 -19.54
N THR A 119 19.13 -36.74 -20.08
CA THR A 119 18.05 -37.50 -19.41
C THR A 119 17.93 -38.95 -19.89
N GLY A 120 18.33 -39.23 -21.11
CA GLY A 120 18.17 -40.56 -21.75
C GLY A 120 16.71 -41.02 -21.85
N SER A 121 15.74 -40.10 -21.78
CA SER A 121 14.32 -40.37 -21.63
C SER A 121 13.49 -39.74 -22.73
N ASP A 122 12.29 -40.28 -22.93
CA ASP A 122 11.31 -39.70 -23.84
C ASP A 122 10.87 -38.28 -23.38
N LEU A 123 10.67 -37.41 -24.37
CA LEU A 123 10.36 -36.01 -24.16
C LEU A 123 9.01 -35.67 -24.79
N THR A 124 8.15 -34.98 -24.03
CA THR A 124 6.90 -34.44 -24.57
C THR A 124 7.01 -32.91 -24.66
N VAL A 125 6.83 -32.38 -25.88
CA VAL A 125 6.85 -30.94 -26.15
C VAL A 125 5.42 -30.42 -26.31
N PHE A 126 5.07 -29.44 -25.53
CA PHE A 126 3.77 -28.76 -25.58
C PHE A 126 3.90 -27.42 -26.27
N LEU A 127 3.10 -27.17 -27.28
CA LEU A 127 3.12 -25.97 -28.12
C LEU A 127 1.70 -25.40 -28.27
N PRO A 128 1.55 -24.09 -28.50
CA PRO A 128 0.29 -23.54 -28.99
C PRO A 128 -0.16 -24.25 -30.26
N ALA A 129 -1.43 -24.52 -30.42
CA ALA A 129 -1.97 -25.21 -31.60
C ALA A 129 -1.54 -24.56 -32.92
N LYS A 130 -1.60 -23.21 -32.99
CA LYS A 130 -1.16 -22.44 -34.17
C LYS A 130 0.31 -22.60 -34.48
N THR A 131 1.17 -22.68 -33.46
CA THR A 131 2.59 -22.89 -33.63
C THR A 131 2.91 -24.31 -34.11
N LEU A 132 2.16 -25.28 -33.57
CA LEU A 132 2.29 -26.69 -33.98
C LEU A 132 1.85 -26.87 -35.42
N GLU A 133 0.80 -26.23 -35.91
CA GLU A 133 0.35 -26.24 -37.29
C GLU A 133 1.37 -25.55 -38.23
N ALA A 134 2.03 -24.48 -37.78
CA ALA A 134 3.05 -23.78 -38.55
C ALA A 134 4.38 -24.52 -38.60
N LEU A 135 4.67 -25.34 -37.61
CA LEU A 135 5.80 -26.27 -37.63
C LEU A 135 5.44 -27.42 -38.56
N ASP A 136 5.90 -27.35 -39.81
CA ASP A 136 5.64 -28.35 -40.84
C ASP A 136 5.84 -29.77 -40.27
N GLY A 137 4.89 -30.67 -40.50
CA GLY A 137 4.95 -32.03 -39.99
C GLY A 137 6.24 -32.79 -40.37
N ALA A 138 6.92 -32.30 -41.42
CA ALA A 138 8.25 -32.76 -41.82
C ALA A 138 9.35 -32.43 -40.77
N LEU A 139 9.24 -31.27 -40.07
CA LEU A 139 10.17 -30.86 -39.02
C LEU A 139 10.00 -31.74 -37.77
N ALA A 140 8.76 -31.98 -37.36
CA ALA A 140 8.45 -32.86 -36.22
C ALA A 140 8.96 -34.30 -36.44
N ASN A 141 8.76 -34.84 -37.64
CA ASN A 141 9.24 -36.18 -38.03
C ASN A 141 10.75 -36.25 -38.15
N ARG A 142 11.41 -35.17 -38.60
CA ARG A 142 12.88 -35.06 -38.70
C ARG A 142 13.50 -35.03 -37.31
N LEU A 143 12.93 -34.23 -36.39
CA LEU A 143 13.38 -34.14 -35.01
C LEU A 143 13.24 -35.47 -34.27
N ALA A 144 12.13 -36.16 -34.41
CA ALA A 144 11.93 -37.48 -33.82
C ALA A 144 12.93 -38.53 -34.30
N LYS A 145 13.41 -38.42 -35.55
CA LYS A 145 14.43 -39.31 -36.12
C LYS A 145 15.86 -38.96 -35.72
N GLU A 146 16.18 -37.66 -35.59
CA GLU A 146 17.55 -37.20 -35.31
C GLU A 146 17.92 -37.34 -33.83
N ILE A 147 16.95 -37.29 -32.92
CA ILE A 147 17.20 -37.27 -31.47
C ILE A 147 17.34 -38.68 -30.87
N GLY A 148 16.90 -39.74 -31.57
CA GLY A 148 17.04 -41.13 -31.10
C GLY A 148 16.28 -41.50 -29.83
N ALA A 149 15.65 -40.50 -29.16
CA ALA A 149 14.72 -40.65 -28.06
C ALA A 149 13.30 -40.36 -28.59
N GLY A 150 12.28 -40.95 -27.98
CA GLY A 150 10.89 -40.68 -28.35
C GLY A 150 10.52 -39.22 -28.02
N VAL A 151 10.34 -38.38 -29.07
CA VAL A 151 9.85 -37.02 -28.92
C VAL A 151 8.42 -36.94 -29.39
N GLN A 152 7.52 -36.53 -28.51
CA GLN A 152 6.10 -36.31 -28.81
C GLN A 152 5.79 -34.82 -28.82
N PHE A 153 5.02 -34.36 -29.80
CA PHE A 153 4.50 -33.01 -29.89
C PHE A 153 3.01 -33.01 -29.58
N LYS A 154 2.58 -32.17 -28.61
CA LYS A 154 1.19 -32.07 -28.22
C LYS A 154 0.73 -30.62 -28.24
N PRO A 155 -0.48 -30.32 -28.76
CA PRO A 155 -1.05 -28.99 -28.64
C PRO A 155 -1.42 -28.71 -27.17
N PHE A 156 -1.25 -27.46 -26.75
CA PHE A 156 -1.62 -27.03 -25.39
C PHE A 156 -2.12 -25.59 -25.40
N ASP A 157 -3.38 -25.39 -25.05
CA ASP A 157 -4.05 -24.09 -25.09
C ASP A 157 -3.67 -23.15 -23.94
N GLY A 158 -2.92 -23.64 -22.96
CA GLY A 158 -2.44 -22.86 -21.83
C GLY A 158 -1.13 -22.09 -22.07
N ILE A 159 -0.68 -21.96 -23.33
CA ILE A 159 0.52 -21.22 -23.73
C ILE A 159 0.15 -20.31 -24.89
N ASP A 160 0.33 -19.00 -24.74
CA ASP A 160 0.10 -18.03 -25.82
C ASP A 160 1.23 -18.02 -26.84
N ALA A 161 2.49 -18.11 -26.35
CA ALA A 161 3.70 -18.18 -27.18
C ALA A 161 4.83 -18.93 -26.44
N GLY A 162 5.73 -19.53 -27.18
CA GLY A 162 6.79 -20.39 -26.64
C GLY A 162 6.39 -21.87 -26.57
N PHE A 163 6.99 -22.61 -25.65
CA PHE A 163 6.77 -24.06 -25.51
C PHE A 163 7.08 -24.54 -24.09
N ARG A 164 6.62 -25.75 -23.76
CA ARG A 164 7.00 -26.48 -22.54
C ARG A 164 7.54 -27.86 -22.91
N ILE A 165 8.51 -28.33 -22.16
CA ILE A 165 9.06 -29.68 -22.32
C ILE A 165 8.82 -30.45 -21.03
N ALA A 166 8.23 -31.65 -21.15
CA ALA A 166 8.15 -32.61 -20.06
C ALA A 166 9.11 -33.77 -20.32
N VAL A 167 9.79 -34.23 -19.28
CA VAL A 167 10.62 -35.43 -19.28
C VAL A 167 9.82 -36.56 -18.68
N ASP A 168 9.42 -37.52 -19.48
CA ASP A 168 8.42 -38.53 -19.08
C ASP A 168 8.91 -39.42 -17.93
N ALA A 169 10.18 -39.77 -17.87
CA ALA A 169 10.71 -40.62 -16.81
C ALA A 169 10.82 -39.96 -15.44
N SER A 170 11.11 -38.65 -15.39
CA SER A 170 11.28 -37.91 -14.12
C SER A 170 10.08 -37.09 -13.72
N GLY A 171 9.13 -36.87 -14.62
CA GLY A 171 8.02 -35.95 -14.45
C GLY A 171 8.45 -34.47 -14.41
N ALA A 172 9.73 -34.17 -14.67
CA ALA A 172 10.23 -32.81 -14.70
C ALA A 172 9.62 -32.02 -15.86
N ARG A 173 9.27 -30.76 -15.61
CA ARG A 173 8.69 -29.86 -16.61
C ARG A 173 9.52 -28.59 -16.71
N TYR A 174 9.90 -28.24 -17.92
CA TYR A 174 10.63 -27.01 -18.24
C TYR A 174 9.70 -26.08 -19.01
N ASP A 175 9.50 -24.88 -18.48
CA ASP A 175 8.58 -23.90 -19.05
C ASP A 175 9.36 -22.79 -19.78
N PHE A 176 9.32 -22.82 -21.10
CA PHE A 176 9.87 -21.81 -22.00
C PHE A 176 8.76 -20.97 -22.65
N SER A 177 7.61 -20.80 -21.96
CA SER A 177 6.58 -19.90 -22.42
C SER A 177 7.04 -18.43 -22.32
N ALA A 178 6.45 -17.57 -23.14
CA ALA A 178 6.72 -16.14 -23.12
C ALA A 178 6.46 -15.54 -21.73
N GLU A 179 5.49 -16.05 -21.00
CA GLU A 179 5.17 -15.64 -19.64
C GLU A 179 6.30 -15.99 -18.64
N SER A 180 6.76 -17.25 -18.66
CA SER A 180 7.83 -17.71 -17.76
C SER A 180 9.14 -16.98 -18.04
N ILE A 181 9.50 -16.81 -19.31
CA ILE A 181 10.71 -16.08 -19.71
C ILE A 181 10.59 -14.60 -19.33
N ALA A 182 9.42 -13.97 -19.56
CA ALA A 182 9.18 -12.59 -19.20
C ALA A 182 9.28 -12.38 -17.70
N ASP A 183 8.79 -13.30 -16.88
CA ASP A 183 8.90 -13.22 -15.41
C ASP A 183 10.36 -13.30 -14.95
N ILE A 184 11.17 -14.17 -15.54
CA ILE A 184 12.60 -14.27 -15.24
C ILE A 184 13.31 -12.96 -15.64
N LEU A 185 13.05 -12.43 -16.83
CA LEU A 185 13.63 -11.18 -17.31
C LEU A 185 13.19 -9.99 -16.47
N ALA A 186 11.89 -9.89 -16.16
CA ALA A 186 11.33 -8.83 -15.34
C ALA A 186 11.93 -8.85 -13.93
N SER A 187 12.16 -10.01 -13.34
CA SER A 187 12.79 -10.11 -12.02
C SER A 187 14.22 -9.54 -12.01
N ARG A 188 15.00 -9.80 -13.06
CA ARG A 188 16.36 -9.26 -13.22
C ARG A 188 16.36 -7.75 -13.46
N VAL A 189 15.44 -7.25 -14.31
CA VAL A 189 15.29 -5.83 -14.58
C VAL A 189 14.85 -5.08 -13.33
N ASN A 190 13.89 -5.63 -12.58
CA ASN A 190 13.42 -5.05 -11.33
C ASN A 190 14.52 -4.93 -10.26
N ALA A 191 15.41 -5.92 -10.16
CA ALA A 191 16.57 -5.87 -9.27
C ALA A 191 17.50 -4.70 -9.65
N ARG A 192 17.83 -4.58 -10.94
CA ARG A 192 18.66 -3.48 -11.46
C ARG A 192 18.01 -2.11 -11.26
N LEU A 193 16.71 -2.02 -11.49
CA LEU A 193 15.95 -0.78 -11.28
C LEU A 193 15.96 -0.37 -9.80
N ALA A 194 15.82 -1.31 -8.89
CA ALA A 194 15.90 -1.05 -7.46
C ALA A 194 17.28 -0.52 -7.05
N GLU A 195 18.35 -1.09 -7.59
CA GLU A 195 19.73 -0.62 -7.36
C GLU A 195 19.92 0.82 -7.89
N CYS A 196 19.47 1.13 -9.10
CA CYS A 196 19.55 2.47 -9.68
C CYS A 196 18.77 3.50 -8.87
N VAL A 197 17.55 3.17 -8.43
CA VAL A 197 16.73 4.07 -7.60
C VAL A 197 17.38 4.30 -6.23
N GLN A 198 17.94 3.27 -5.62
CA GLN A 198 18.66 3.45 -4.35
C GLN A 198 19.92 4.29 -4.50
N ALA A 199 20.67 4.12 -5.57
CA ALA A 199 21.85 4.91 -5.87
C ALA A 199 21.49 6.41 -6.05
N SER A 200 20.47 6.71 -6.86
CA SER A 200 20.01 8.10 -7.06
C SER A 200 19.45 8.76 -5.81
N LEU A 201 18.79 8.00 -4.94
CA LEU A 201 18.32 8.50 -3.64
C LEU A 201 19.47 8.75 -2.65
N ALA A 202 20.55 7.99 -2.74
CA ALA A 202 21.75 8.20 -1.94
C ALA A 202 22.52 9.47 -2.41
N GLU A 203 22.60 9.71 -3.72
CA GLU A 203 23.20 10.89 -4.31
C GLU A 203 22.37 12.18 -4.05
N GLY A 204 21.03 12.09 -4.10
CA GLY A 204 20.13 13.21 -3.83
C GLY A 204 20.05 13.65 -2.35
N LYS A 205 20.61 12.90 -1.42
CA LYS A 205 20.73 13.30 0.00
C LYS A 205 21.95 14.17 0.31
N LEU A 206 22.80 14.43 -0.66
CA LEU A 206 24.02 15.25 -0.54
C LEU A 206 23.88 16.67 -1.12
N SER A 207 22.66 17.06 -1.52
CA SER A 207 22.28 18.44 -1.89
C SER A 207 21.22 18.94 -0.92
#